data_0415287c84e4c3a1607490db543de495
#
_entry.id   0415287c84e4c3a1607490db543de495
#
_cell.length_a   1.000
_cell.length_b   1.000
_cell.length_c   1.000
_cell.angle_alpha   90.00
_cell.angle_beta   90.00
_cell.angle_gamma   90.00
#
_symmetry.space_group_name_H-M   'P 1'
#
loop_
_entity.id
_entity.type
_entity.pdbx_description
1 polymer ?
#
loop_
_entity_poly.entity_id
_entity_poly.type
_entity_poly.pdbx_seq_one_letter_code
_entity_poly.pdbx_strand_id
1 'polypeptide(L)'
;MNRFPLWKYVLIGVVIAAAFLYTMPNFFGESPAVQVSSGRTTVKVDTELMRQVEDVLRKASIPYTGVQLDATGVRVRFTDTDTQLKAKDIVDRALNPDPAGPTYVVALNLLPSSPNWLTAIRALPMYLGLDLRGGVHFLLQIDMQAAILKRMENLAADVRNQLREKGIRHGGVAREGQTVRVRFRDAAAREAARATLIANIPDLSFAERDDGQTLLLVGALNPEVHKRVQESAVQQNIGTLHKRVNELGVAEPVIQQQGADRIVVQLPGVQDIARAKEILGRTATLEVRMVDEQAMQSGTTFGVDMFPERRRDGTVGQVPVKKAIIVTGDQFVGAQATFDQDNRPAVAVELDQAGGRAMRQTTRENLKRLMAIILFEKGKGEAISVATIQGEFGSRFQITGSFSPTETNNLALLIRAGALAAPMEIIEERTIGPSLGRDNIEKGFNATLWGFIAIIVFMSVYYSLFGVISSVALAVNLLLLIALLSLLQATLTLPGIAAIALTLGMAIDANVLINERIREELRGGATPQAAIAAGYERAWGTILDSNITTLIAGLALLIFGSGPVRGFAVVHVLGILTSMFSAVTVSRGIVNLVYGHRRRVQKLAIGDTAWK
;
A
#
# COMPACT_ATOMS: atom_id res chain seq x y z
N MET A 1 -45.02 -1.43 28.77
CA MET A 1 -43.93 -0.58 29.23
C MET A 1 -42.58 -1.16 28.85
N ASN A 2 -42.07 -2.23 29.39
CA ASN A 2 -40.75 -2.79 29.01
C ASN A 2 -40.87 -3.90 27.97
N ARG A 3 -41.38 -3.59 26.76
CA ARG A 3 -41.46 -4.55 25.65
C ARG A 3 -40.95 -3.90 24.37
N PHE A 4 -40.00 -4.54 23.74
CA PHE A 4 -39.64 -4.17 22.39
C PHE A 4 -40.64 -4.73 21.37
N PRO A 5 -40.95 -4.00 20.30
CA PRO A 5 -41.64 -4.60 19.16
C PRO A 5 -40.82 -5.74 18.57
N LEU A 6 -41.47 -6.75 18.02
CA LEU A 6 -40.84 -7.97 17.50
C LEU A 6 -39.70 -7.67 16.53
N TRP A 7 -39.84 -6.64 15.69
CA TRP A 7 -38.81 -6.27 14.72
C TRP A 7 -37.45 -5.93 15.34
N LYS A 8 -37.44 -5.35 16.60
CA LYS A 8 -36.16 -5.07 17.30
C LYS A 8 -35.44 -6.35 17.73
N TYR A 9 -36.18 -7.38 18.15
CA TYR A 9 -35.59 -8.68 18.49
C TYR A 9 -35.07 -9.38 17.24
N VAL A 10 -35.82 -9.31 16.13
CA VAL A 10 -35.38 -9.83 14.85
C VAL A 10 -34.11 -9.11 14.39
N LEU A 11 -34.07 -7.77 14.50
CA LEU A 11 -32.89 -6.98 14.17
C LEU A 11 -31.67 -7.42 15.01
N ILE A 12 -31.82 -7.53 16.33
CA ILE A 12 -30.73 -7.99 17.21
C ILE A 12 -30.27 -9.39 16.81
N GLY A 13 -31.18 -10.32 16.54
CA GLY A 13 -30.87 -11.68 16.11
C GLY A 13 -30.11 -11.72 14.79
N VAL A 14 -30.56 -10.96 13.79
CA VAL A 14 -29.89 -10.86 12.48
C VAL A 14 -28.50 -10.26 12.61
N VAL A 15 -28.34 -9.17 13.38
CA VAL A 15 -27.05 -8.51 13.60
C VAL A 15 -26.06 -9.45 14.31
N ILE A 16 -26.51 -10.20 15.35
CA ILE A 16 -25.65 -11.17 16.06
C ILE A 16 -25.29 -12.35 15.14
N ALA A 17 -26.24 -12.85 14.35
CA ALA A 17 -25.99 -13.94 13.40
C ALA A 17 -24.98 -13.51 12.31
N ALA A 18 -25.15 -12.31 11.77
CA ALA A 18 -24.19 -11.74 10.82
C ALA A 18 -22.81 -11.52 11.47
N ALA A 19 -22.76 -11.01 12.69
CA ALA A 19 -21.51 -10.82 13.42
C ALA A 19 -20.80 -12.16 13.67
N PHE A 20 -21.51 -13.20 14.05
CA PHE A 20 -20.95 -14.53 14.22
C PHE A 20 -20.35 -15.07 12.90
N LEU A 21 -21.10 -14.90 11.80
CA LEU A 21 -20.67 -15.32 10.47
C LEU A 21 -19.38 -14.63 10.02
N TYR A 22 -19.27 -13.30 10.18
CA TYR A 22 -18.08 -12.53 9.80
C TYR A 22 -16.93 -12.66 10.79
N THR A 23 -17.17 -13.09 12.02
CA THR A 23 -16.13 -13.40 13.01
C THR A 23 -15.51 -14.77 12.77
N MET A 24 -16.28 -15.75 12.24
CA MET A 24 -15.83 -17.12 12.03
C MET A 24 -14.50 -17.27 11.29
N PRO A 25 -14.22 -16.53 10.20
CA PRO A 25 -12.97 -16.68 9.45
C PRO A 25 -11.70 -16.53 10.29
N ASN A 26 -11.74 -15.74 11.36
CA ASN A 26 -10.57 -15.49 12.21
C ASN A 26 -10.16 -16.69 13.07
N PHE A 27 -11.02 -17.69 13.24
CA PHE A 27 -10.72 -18.89 14.00
C PHE A 27 -10.01 -19.98 13.18
N PHE A 28 -10.00 -19.86 11.85
CA PHE A 28 -9.38 -20.87 10.98
C PHE A 28 -7.87 -20.68 10.82
N GLY A 29 -7.34 -19.50 11.19
CA GLY A 29 -5.92 -19.17 11.06
C GLY A 29 -5.44 -19.07 9.61
N GLU A 30 -4.13 -19.00 9.45
CA GLU A 30 -3.44 -18.99 8.16
C GLU A 30 -2.60 -20.26 8.02
N SER A 31 -2.61 -20.85 6.82
CA SER A 31 -1.76 -21.98 6.46
C SER A 31 -0.62 -21.53 5.56
N PRO A 32 0.60 -22.05 5.77
CA PRO A 32 1.69 -21.89 4.83
C PRO A 32 1.28 -22.33 3.43
N ALA A 33 1.58 -21.54 2.41
CA ALA A 33 1.22 -21.85 1.04
C ALA A 33 2.32 -21.44 0.06
N VAL A 34 2.38 -22.16 -1.07
CA VAL A 34 3.16 -21.78 -2.23
C VAL A 34 2.21 -21.26 -3.29
N GLN A 35 2.49 -20.06 -3.78
CA GLN A 35 1.76 -19.49 -4.90
C GLN A 35 2.62 -19.56 -6.15
N VAL A 36 2.05 -20.14 -7.20
CA VAL A 36 2.65 -20.20 -8.53
C VAL A 36 1.86 -19.28 -9.43
N SER A 37 2.49 -18.21 -9.86
CA SER A 37 1.92 -17.22 -10.78
C SER A 37 2.69 -17.21 -12.09
N SER A 38 2.07 -16.73 -13.17
CA SER A 38 2.78 -16.60 -14.44
C SER A 38 3.86 -15.52 -14.34
N GLY A 39 5.08 -15.86 -14.65
CA GLY A 39 6.18 -14.90 -14.88
C GLY A 39 6.10 -14.22 -16.25
N ARG A 40 5.21 -14.71 -17.13
CA ARG A 40 5.05 -14.26 -18.51
C ARG A 40 3.57 -14.16 -18.85
N THR A 41 3.11 -13.07 -19.44
CA THR A 41 1.68 -12.90 -19.79
C THR A 41 1.24 -13.81 -20.94
N THR A 42 2.17 -14.40 -21.68
CA THR A 42 1.87 -15.41 -22.71
C THR A 42 1.55 -16.79 -22.14
N VAL A 43 1.90 -17.02 -20.86
CA VAL A 43 1.65 -18.28 -20.18
C VAL A 43 0.39 -18.12 -19.33
N LYS A 44 -0.63 -18.86 -19.68
CA LYS A 44 -1.90 -18.86 -18.94
C LYS A 44 -1.73 -19.67 -17.65
N VAL A 45 -2.28 -19.12 -16.58
CA VAL A 45 -2.49 -19.85 -15.34
C VAL A 45 -3.84 -20.54 -15.47
N ASP A 46 -3.79 -21.82 -15.73
CA ASP A 46 -4.97 -22.63 -15.99
C ASP A 46 -4.96 -23.96 -15.20
N THR A 47 -5.94 -24.79 -15.46
CA THR A 47 -6.06 -26.09 -14.83
C THR A 47 -4.91 -27.04 -15.20
N GLU A 48 -4.22 -26.80 -16.32
CA GLU A 48 -3.07 -27.60 -16.72
C GLU A 48 -1.87 -27.30 -15.81
N LEU A 49 -1.60 -26.03 -15.54
CA LEU A 49 -0.58 -25.64 -14.56
C LEU A 49 -0.88 -26.22 -13.17
N MET A 50 -2.16 -26.19 -12.76
CA MET A 50 -2.57 -26.77 -11.48
C MET A 50 -2.23 -28.26 -11.42
N ARG A 51 -2.54 -29.04 -12.48
CA ARG A 51 -2.18 -30.46 -12.57
C ARG A 51 -0.67 -30.69 -12.54
N GLN A 52 0.10 -29.88 -13.28
CA GLN A 52 1.56 -29.97 -13.27
C GLN A 52 2.14 -29.76 -11.87
N VAL A 53 1.65 -28.76 -11.14
CA VAL A 53 2.08 -28.51 -9.75
C VAL A 53 1.72 -29.68 -8.84
N GLU A 54 0.49 -30.22 -8.95
CA GLU A 54 0.07 -31.39 -8.18
C GLU A 54 0.92 -32.62 -8.48
N ASP A 55 1.20 -32.88 -9.76
CA ASP A 55 2.03 -34.03 -10.18
C ASP A 55 3.49 -33.91 -9.68
N VAL A 56 4.04 -32.69 -9.68
CA VAL A 56 5.38 -32.43 -9.12
C VAL A 56 5.41 -32.73 -7.63
N LEU A 57 4.44 -32.24 -6.87
CA LEU A 57 4.35 -32.46 -5.43
C LEU A 57 4.10 -33.94 -5.09
N ARG A 58 3.27 -34.62 -5.88
CA ARG A 58 2.99 -36.05 -5.72
C ARG A 58 4.23 -36.90 -6.00
N LYS A 59 4.96 -36.62 -7.08
CA LYS A 59 6.22 -37.32 -7.42
C LYS A 59 7.28 -37.13 -6.34
N ALA A 60 7.31 -35.97 -5.71
CA ALA A 60 8.23 -35.65 -4.61
C ALA A 60 7.74 -36.15 -3.25
N SER A 61 6.56 -36.77 -3.17
CA SER A 61 5.94 -37.24 -1.91
C SER A 61 5.75 -36.12 -0.87
N ILE A 62 5.48 -34.88 -1.32
CA ILE A 62 5.23 -33.75 -0.43
C ILE A 62 3.75 -33.69 -0.08
N PRO A 63 3.37 -33.80 1.21
CA PRO A 63 1.98 -33.69 1.62
C PRO A 63 1.50 -32.24 1.50
N TYR A 64 0.31 -32.06 0.93
CA TYR A 64 -0.39 -30.77 0.86
C TYR A 64 -1.85 -30.92 1.29
N THR A 65 -2.44 -29.83 1.83
CA THR A 65 -3.80 -29.85 2.36
C THR A 65 -4.86 -29.38 1.36
N GLY A 66 -4.46 -28.71 0.29
CA GLY A 66 -5.37 -28.27 -0.77
C GLY A 66 -4.68 -27.46 -1.84
N VAL A 67 -5.27 -27.48 -3.04
CA VAL A 67 -4.84 -26.69 -4.19
C VAL A 67 -6.01 -25.84 -4.65
N GLN A 68 -5.75 -24.57 -4.95
CA GLN A 68 -6.73 -23.62 -5.42
C GLN A 68 -6.19 -22.87 -6.62
N LEU A 69 -6.99 -22.77 -7.67
CA LEU A 69 -6.71 -21.93 -8.84
C LEU A 69 -7.55 -20.66 -8.73
N ASP A 70 -6.92 -19.50 -8.85
CA ASP A 70 -7.61 -18.21 -8.97
C ASP A 70 -7.05 -17.38 -10.14
N ALA A 71 -7.56 -16.15 -10.31
CA ALA A 71 -7.13 -15.26 -11.39
C ALA A 71 -5.65 -14.85 -11.31
N THR A 72 -5.00 -15.02 -10.15
CA THR A 72 -3.62 -14.58 -9.88
C THR A 72 -2.61 -15.72 -9.87
N GLY A 73 -3.06 -16.99 -9.75
CA GLY A 73 -2.13 -18.12 -9.69
C GLY A 73 -2.75 -19.42 -9.16
N VAL A 74 -1.90 -20.45 -9.16
CA VAL A 74 -2.15 -21.71 -8.46
C VAL A 74 -1.59 -21.57 -7.04
N ARG A 75 -2.40 -21.87 -6.03
CA ARG A 75 -2.02 -21.81 -4.63
C ARG A 75 -2.13 -23.17 -3.98
N VAL A 76 -1.05 -23.62 -3.38
CA VAL A 76 -0.98 -24.89 -2.67
C VAL A 76 -0.77 -24.66 -1.19
N ARG A 77 -1.61 -25.23 -0.34
CA ARG A 77 -1.53 -25.11 1.12
C ARG A 77 -0.77 -26.28 1.74
N PHE A 78 0.01 -25.97 2.77
CA PHE A 78 0.79 -26.95 3.53
C PHE A 78 0.45 -26.88 5.02
N THR A 79 0.83 -27.89 5.77
CA THR A 79 0.59 -27.98 7.21
C THR A 79 1.62 -27.19 8.01
N ASP A 80 2.84 -27.05 7.50
CA ASP A 80 3.96 -26.43 8.18
C ASP A 80 4.90 -25.71 7.20
N THR A 81 5.74 -24.82 7.75
CA THR A 81 6.65 -23.96 6.99
C THR A 81 7.81 -24.74 6.36
N ASP A 82 8.25 -25.84 7.00
CA ASP A 82 9.37 -26.64 6.47
C ASP A 82 8.94 -27.39 5.20
N THR A 83 7.73 -27.94 5.21
CA THR A 83 7.11 -28.56 4.04
C THR A 83 6.87 -27.53 2.92
N GLN A 84 6.45 -26.32 3.29
CA GLN A 84 6.28 -25.21 2.34
C GLN A 84 7.60 -24.83 1.65
N LEU A 85 8.71 -24.70 2.39
CA LEU A 85 10.02 -24.36 1.85
C LEU A 85 10.53 -25.43 0.89
N LYS A 86 10.43 -26.71 1.28
CA LYS A 86 10.78 -27.85 0.41
C LYS A 86 9.93 -27.87 -0.85
N ALA A 87 8.61 -27.64 -0.72
CA ALA A 87 7.69 -27.59 -1.84
C ALA A 87 8.05 -26.46 -2.81
N LYS A 88 8.33 -25.25 -2.29
CA LYS A 88 8.76 -24.12 -3.11
C LYS A 88 9.97 -24.49 -3.98
N ASP A 89 11.03 -25.02 -3.37
CA ASP A 89 12.27 -25.34 -4.09
C ASP A 89 12.07 -26.43 -5.15
N ILE A 90 11.24 -27.41 -4.88
CA ILE A 90 10.95 -28.52 -5.82
C ILE A 90 10.06 -28.03 -6.96
N VAL A 91 9.00 -27.29 -6.65
CA VAL A 91 8.08 -26.72 -7.65
C VAL A 91 8.83 -25.72 -8.54
N ASP A 92 9.66 -24.87 -7.94
CA ASP A 92 10.44 -23.88 -8.68
C ASP A 92 11.40 -24.55 -9.68
N ARG A 93 12.17 -25.55 -9.24
CA ARG A 93 13.06 -26.32 -10.13
C ARG A 93 12.32 -27.09 -11.23
N ALA A 94 11.15 -27.62 -10.91
CA ALA A 94 10.37 -28.42 -11.87
C ALA A 94 9.69 -27.55 -12.94
N LEU A 95 9.16 -26.39 -12.55
CA LEU A 95 8.49 -25.47 -13.47
C LEU A 95 9.45 -24.52 -14.17
N ASN A 96 10.62 -24.25 -13.58
CA ASN A 96 11.66 -23.39 -14.09
C ASN A 96 12.98 -24.18 -14.26
N PRO A 97 13.06 -25.10 -15.23
CA PRO A 97 14.28 -25.91 -15.45
C PRO A 97 15.47 -25.08 -15.87
N ASP A 98 15.23 -23.90 -16.46
CA ASP A 98 16.25 -22.91 -16.73
C ASP A 98 16.20 -21.80 -15.67
N PRO A 99 17.16 -21.74 -14.72
CA PRO A 99 17.22 -20.70 -13.69
C PRO A 99 17.38 -19.27 -14.26
N ALA A 100 17.94 -19.15 -15.46
CA ALA A 100 18.13 -17.87 -16.13
C ALA A 100 16.83 -17.33 -16.77
N GLY A 101 15.81 -18.18 -16.93
CA GLY A 101 14.56 -17.81 -17.61
C GLY A 101 13.30 -18.34 -16.94
N PRO A 102 12.98 -18.00 -15.68
CA PRO A 102 11.83 -18.56 -15.02
C PRO A 102 10.53 -18.23 -15.77
N THR A 103 9.79 -19.29 -16.11
CA THR A 103 8.49 -19.19 -16.77
C THR A 103 7.39 -18.85 -15.77
N TYR A 104 7.56 -19.31 -14.54
CA TYR A 104 6.64 -19.12 -13.44
C TYR A 104 7.34 -18.46 -12.25
N VAL A 105 6.61 -17.65 -11.52
CA VAL A 105 7.06 -17.09 -10.23
C VAL A 105 6.50 -17.97 -9.13
N VAL A 106 7.39 -18.63 -8.37
CA VAL A 106 7.04 -19.48 -7.24
C VAL A 106 7.35 -18.71 -5.95
N ALA A 107 6.32 -18.23 -5.28
CA ALA A 107 6.43 -17.39 -4.09
C ALA A 107 5.88 -18.10 -2.84
N LEU A 108 6.51 -17.83 -1.69
CA LEU A 108 5.96 -18.22 -0.39
C LEU A 108 4.81 -17.27 -0.03
N ASN A 109 3.72 -17.84 0.44
CA ASN A 109 2.54 -17.09 0.84
C ASN A 109 1.93 -17.69 2.13
N LEU A 110 1.05 -16.93 2.79
CA LEU A 110 0.20 -17.40 3.86
C LEU A 110 -1.25 -17.20 3.42
N LEU A 111 -2.02 -18.26 3.41
CA LEU A 111 -3.42 -18.23 2.97
C LEU A 111 -4.36 -18.50 4.14
N PRO A 112 -5.51 -17.79 4.20
CA PRO A 112 -6.54 -18.12 5.16
C PRO A 112 -7.01 -19.57 4.98
N SER A 113 -7.15 -20.29 6.09
CA SER A 113 -7.66 -21.67 6.10
C SER A 113 -9.19 -21.75 6.11
N SER A 114 -9.87 -20.61 5.88
CA SER A 114 -11.33 -20.50 5.90
C SER A 114 -11.98 -21.39 4.83
N PRO A 115 -13.11 -22.04 5.14
CA PRO A 115 -13.89 -22.81 4.18
C PRO A 115 -14.38 -21.99 2.99
N ASN A 116 -14.50 -22.60 1.82
CA ASN A 116 -14.86 -21.91 0.57
C ASN A 116 -16.23 -21.21 0.61
N TRP A 117 -17.18 -21.70 1.39
CA TRP A 117 -18.49 -21.06 1.53
C TRP A 117 -18.42 -19.70 2.25
N LEU A 118 -17.48 -19.53 3.20
CA LEU A 118 -17.23 -18.24 3.85
C LEU A 118 -16.60 -17.24 2.87
N THR A 119 -15.63 -17.69 2.09
CA THR A 119 -15.00 -16.83 1.07
C THR A 119 -15.97 -16.44 -0.04
N ALA A 120 -16.93 -17.31 -0.40
CA ALA A 120 -17.98 -17.03 -1.40
C ALA A 120 -18.88 -15.85 -1.00
N ILE A 121 -19.16 -15.68 0.30
CA ILE A 121 -19.92 -14.53 0.85
C ILE A 121 -19.02 -13.36 1.26
N ARG A 122 -17.74 -13.39 0.87
CA ARG A 122 -16.72 -12.39 1.26
C ARG A 122 -16.52 -12.23 2.77
N ALA A 123 -16.82 -13.28 3.55
CA ALA A 123 -16.43 -13.36 4.94
C ALA A 123 -14.95 -13.79 5.00
N LEU A 124 -14.06 -12.81 5.10
CA LEU A 124 -12.62 -12.99 5.13
C LEU A 124 -12.09 -12.65 6.53
N PRO A 125 -10.98 -13.26 7.00
CA PRO A 125 -10.37 -12.86 8.26
C PRO A 125 -9.83 -11.44 8.16
N MET A 126 -9.74 -10.75 9.30
CA MET A 126 -9.06 -9.45 9.37
C MET A 126 -7.56 -9.62 9.08
N TYR A 127 -6.93 -8.55 8.57
CA TYR A 127 -5.50 -8.57 8.33
C TYR A 127 -4.71 -8.41 9.63
N LEU A 128 -3.56 -9.08 9.70
CA LEU A 128 -2.62 -8.94 10.81
C LEU A 128 -1.50 -7.99 10.40
N GLY A 129 -1.23 -6.99 11.22
CA GLY A 129 -0.13 -6.06 11.01
C GLY A 129 1.25 -6.69 11.21
N LEU A 130 2.28 -5.93 10.89
CA LEU A 130 3.68 -6.34 10.97
C LEU A 130 4.07 -6.92 12.33
N ASP A 131 3.57 -6.31 13.42
CA ASP A 131 3.87 -6.70 14.81
C ASP A 131 3.29 -8.06 15.19
N LEU A 132 2.29 -8.55 14.46
CA LEU A 132 1.57 -9.80 14.73
C LEU A 132 1.89 -10.90 13.71
N ARG A 133 2.14 -10.53 12.46
CA ARG A 133 2.42 -11.49 11.37
C ARG A 133 3.91 -11.71 11.16
N GLY A 134 4.74 -10.79 11.63
CA GLY A 134 6.14 -10.68 11.25
C GLY A 134 6.30 -10.06 9.86
N GLY A 135 7.54 -9.93 9.40
CA GLY A 135 7.87 -9.30 8.12
C GLY A 135 8.95 -8.24 8.26
N VAL A 136 8.94 -7.23 7.39
CA VAL A 136 9.97 -6.19 7.37
C VAL A 136 9.39 -4.79 7.37
N HIS A 137 10.06 -3.90 8.09
CA HIS A 137 9.84 -2.46 8.14
C HIS A 137 11.04 -1.77 7.51
N PHE A 138 10.78 -0.93 6.51
CA PHE A 138 11.76 -0.03 5.91
C PHE A 138 11.37 1.42 6.17
N LEU A 139 12.36 2.24 6.53
CA LEU A 139 12.25 3.69 6.48
C LEU A 139 13.10 4.19 5.31
N LEU A 140 12.46 4.78 4.33
CA LEU A 140 13.07 5.30 3.12
C LEU A 140 13.17 6.82 3.21
N GLN A 141 14.33 7.38 2.89
CA GLN A 141 14.52 8.82 2.75
C GLN A 141 14.62 9.20 1.28
N ILE A 142 13.86 10.21 0.88
CA ILE A 142 13.83 10.72 -0.49
C ILE A 142 14.93 11.77 -0.65
N ASP A 143 15.70 11.67 -1.72
CA ASP A 143 16.64 12.73 -2.13
C ASP A 143 15.86 13.92 -2.74
N MET A 144 15.44 14.83 -1.88
CA MET A 144 14.72 16.03 -2.28
C MET A 144 15.56 16.97 -3.16
N GLN A 145 16.87 16.95 -2.99
CA GLN A 145 17.76 17.76 -3.84
C GLN A 145 17.75 17.22 -5.27
N ALA A 146 17.82 15.92 -5.45
CA ALA A 146 17.73 15.31 -6.77
C ALA A 146 16.38 15.61 -7.46
N ALA A 147 15.25 15.61 -6.69
CA ALA A 147 13.94 15.98 -7.21
C ALA A 147 13.92 17.44 -7.74
N ILE A 148 14.46 18.37 -6.96
CA ILE A 148 14.53 19.78 -7.34
C ILE A 148 15.44 19.97 -8.55
N LEU A 149 16.62 19.33 -8.56
CA LEU A 149 17.56 19.41 -9.67
C LEU A 149 16.94 18.91 -10.97
N LYS A 150 16.20 17.79 -10.94
CA LYS A 150 15.49 17.26 -12.10
C LYS A 150 14.39 18.22 -12.58
N ARG A 151 13.63 18.83 -11.66
CA ARG A 151 12.63 19.85 -12.03
C ARG A 151 13.29 21.06 -12.68
N MET A 152 14.43 21.53 -12.15
CA MET A 152 15.17 22.65 -12.72
C MET A 152 15.72 22.34 -14.11
N GLU A 153 16.12 21.09 -14.37
CA GLU A 153 16.58 20.66 -15.70
C GLU A 153 15.45 20.68 -16.72
N ASN A 154 14.27 20.20 -16.34
CA ASN A 154 13.07 20.29 -17.18
C ASN A 154 12.69 21.75 -17.46
N LEU A 155 12.67 22.61 -16.43
CA LEU A 155 12.40 24.03 -16.60
C LEU A 155 13.44 24.73 -17.48
N ALA A 156 14.71 24.33 -17.43
CA ALA A 156 15.73 24.85 -18.34
C ALA A 156 15.47 24.45 -19.80
N ALA A 157 14.94 23.24 -20.03
CA ALA A 157 14.51 22.82 -21.35
C ALA A 157 13.28 23.60 -21.82
N ASP A 158 12.30 23.83 -20.95
CA ASP A 158 11.10 24.63 -21.24
C ASP A 158 11.46 26.08 -21.58
N VAL A 159 12.34 26.70 -20.80
CA VAL A 159 12.90 28.04 -21.08
C VAL A 159 13.53 28.08 -22.47
N ARG A 160 14.36 27.10 -22.82
CA ARG A 160 15.02 27.02 -24.14
C ARG A 160 14.00 26.91 -25.27
N ASN A 161 12.98 26.09 -25.11
CA ASN A 161 11.93 25.88 -26.10
C ASN A 161 11.09 27.16 -26.29
N GLN A 162 10.67 27.81 -25.20
CA GLN A 162 9.92 29.06 -25.25
C GLN A 162 10.69 30.18 -25.96
N LEU A 163 11.97 30.34 -25.64
CA LEU A 163 12.82 31.36 -26.28
C LEU A 163 13.00 31.08 -27.79
N ARG A 164 13.10 29.79 -28.18
CA ARG A 164 13.18 29.38 -29.57
C ARG A 164 11.88 29.64 -30.32
N GLU A 165 10.73 29.29 -29.76
CA GLU A 165 9.40 29.49 -30.35
C GLU A 165 9.12 30.97 -30.58
N LYS A 166 9.54 31.85 -29.69
CA LYS A 166 9.39 33.30 -29.80
C LYS A 166 10.51 33.97 -30.59
N GLY A 167 11.47 33.22 -31.12
CA GLY A 167 12.57 33.74 -31.91
C GLY A 167 13.52 34.67 -31.15
N ILE A 168 13.55 34.60 -29.82
CA ILE A 168 14.42 35.45 -28.99
C ILE A 168 15.85 34.89 -29.01
N ARG A 169 16.80 35.71 -29.47
CA ARG A 169 18.21 35.33 -29.57
C ARG A 169 18.85 35.31 -28.18
N HIS A 170 19.50 34.19 -27.84
CA HIS A 170 20.20 34.00 -26.56
C HIS A 170 21.56 33.31 -26.76
N GLY A 171 22.52 33.53 -25.86
CA GLY A 171 23.85 32.92 -25.86
C GLY A 171 23.92 31.53 -25.21
N GLY A 172 22.77 30.98 -24.82
CA GLY A 172 22.63 29.64 -24.23
C GLY A 172 21.78 29.65 -22.96
N VAL A 173 21.13 28.51 -22.69
CA VAL A 173 20.36 28.24 -21.46
C VAL A 173 21.04 27.07 -20.75
N ALA A 174 21.48 27.27 -19.53
CA ALA A 174 22.12 26.26 -18.71
C ALA A 174 21.54 26.24 -17.30
N ARG A 175 21.47 25.04 -16.71
CA ARG A 175 21.21 24.88 -15.28
C ARG A 175 22.52 25.02 -14.51
N GLU A 176 22.55 25.86 -13.52
CA GLU A 176 23.63 25.95 -12.55
C GLU A 176 23.09 25.78 -11.13
N GLY A 177 23.37 24.62 -10.52
CA GLY A 177 22.80 24.27 -9.22
C GLY A 177 21.26 24.26 -9.27
N GLN A 178 20.63 25.03 -8.40
CA GLN A 178 19.17 25.18 -8.31
C GLN A 178 18.65 26.42 -9.08
N THR A 179 19.40 26.90 -10.08
CA THR A 179 18.99 28.05 -10.91
C THR A 179 19.13 27.74 -12.39
N VAL A 180 18.29 28.37 -13.20
CA VAL A 180 18.39 28.38 -14.67
C VAL A 180 19.01 29.69 -15.09
N ARG A 181 20.14 29.67 -15.81
CA ARG A 181 20.83 30.85 -16.33
C ARG A 181 20.65 30.95 -17.83
N VAL A 182 20.23 32.10 -18.28
CA VAL A 182 20.15 32.45 -19.70
C VAL A 182 21.11 33.59 -19.98
N ARG A 183 21.97 33.43 -20.99
CA ARG A 183 22.94 34.44 -21.41
C ARG A 183 22.40 35.26 -22.57
N PHE A 184 22.57 36.57 -22.51
CA PHE A 184 22.19 37.48 -23.59
C PHE A 184 23.36 38.40 -23.96
N ARG A 185 23.35 38.86 -25.22
CA ARG A 185 24.31 39.87 -25.73
C ARG A 185 23.69 41.25 -25.82
N ASP A 186 22.36 41.34 -25.80
CA ASP A 186 21.58 42.54 -25.99
C ASP A 186 20.55 42.68 -24.86
N ALA A 187 20.45 43.89 -24.29
CA ALA A 187 19.52 44.21 -23.21
C ALA A 187 18.05 44.13 -23.64
N ALA A 188 17.74 44.52 -24.89
CA ALA A 188 16.39 44.44 -25.40
C ALA A 188 15.93 42.99 -25.53
N ALA A 189 16.80 42.08 -25.98
CA ALA A 189 16.51 40.63 -26.03
C ALA A 189 16.32 40.03 -24.64
N ARG A 190 17.09 40.46 -23.64
CA ARG A 190 16.93 40.04 -22.22
C ARG A 190 15.57 40.46 -21.66
N GLU A 191 15.15 41.72 -21.88
CA GLU A 191 13.86 42.23 -21.39
C GLU A 191 12.67 41.52 -22.07
N ALA A 192 12.75 41.33 -23.40
CA ALA A 192 11.75 40.55 -24.14
C ALA A 192 11.65 39.10 -23.63
N ALA A 193 12.80 38.48 -23.33
CA ALA A 193 12.85 37.16 -22.75
C ALA A 193 12.23 37.14 -21.35
N ARG A 194 12.57 38.09 -20.50
CA ARG A 194 12.01 38.22 -19.14
C ARG A 194 10.51 38.35 -19.15
N ALA A 195 9.95 39.25 -19.97
CA ALA A 195 8.49 39.40 -20.11
C ALA A 195 7.81 38.11 -20.59
N THR A 196 8.41 37.45 -21.58
CA THR A 196 7.88 36.18 -22.12
C THR A 196 7.91 35.04 -21.10
N LEU A 197 9.04 34.90 -20.39
CA LEU A 197 9.23 33.79 -19.45
C LEU A 197 8.39 33.97 -18.18
N ILE A 198 8.22 35.18 -17.66
CA ILE A 198 7.32 35.46 -16.52
C ILE A 198 5.87 35.08 -16.87
N ALA A 199 5.43 35.38 -18.10
CA ALA A 199 4.07 35.07 -18.53
C ALA A 199 3.82 33.56 -18.74
N ASN A 200 4.82 32.82 -19.25
CA ASN A 200 4.64 31.42 -19.66
C ASN A 200 5.20 30.39 -18.68
N ILE A 201 6.12 30.79 -17.79
CA ILE A 201 6.77 29.90 -16.79
C ILE A 201 6.65 30.53 -15.39
N PRO A 202 5.46 30.53 -14.79
CA PRO A 202 5.22 31.17 -13.49
C PRO A 202 5.93 30.46 -12.32
N ASP A 203 6.43 29.24 -12.55
CA ASP A 203 7.17 28.46 -11.56
C ASP A 203 8.54 29.09 -11.18
N LEU A 204 9.08 29.97 -12.07
CA LEU A 204 10.38 30.61 -11.87
C LEU A 204 10.22 32.11 -11.59
N SER A 205 10.96 32.58 -10.60
CA SER A 205 11.22 34.00 -10.41
C SER A 205 12.50 34.36 -11.14
N PHE A 206 12.45 35.40 -11.98
CA PHE A 206 13.58 35.84 -12.79
C PHE A 206 14.20 37.09 -12.23
N ALA A 207 15.53 37.04 -12.00
CA ALA A 207 16.36 38.16 -11.59
C ALA A 207 17.43 38.45 -12.64
N GLU A 208 17.66 39.72 -12.89
CA GLU A 208 18.75 40.16 -13.77
C GLU A 208 20.05 40.19 -13.00
N ARG A 209 21.10 39.66 -13.58
CA ARG A 209 22.48 39.77 -13.08
C ARG A 209 23.40 40.05 -14.25
N ASP A 210 24.36 40.93 -14.01
CA ASP A 210 25.38 41.24 -14.99
C ASP A 210 26.73 40.78 -14.46
N ASP A 211 27.46 40.04 -15.29
CA ASP A 211 28.78 39.49 -14.97
C ASP A 211 29.86 40.22 -15.79
N GLY A 212 29.81 41.55 -15.74
CA GLY A 212 30.78 42.47 -16.36
C GLY A 212 30.89 42.42 -17.89
N GLN A 213 30.71 41.28 -18.51
CA GLN A 213 30.79 41.10 -19.98
C GLN A 213 29.54 40.44 -20.60
N THR A 214 28.67 39.84 -19.80
CA THR A 214 27.48 39.16 -20.29
C THR A 214 26.25 39.52 -19.46
N LEU A 215 25.15 39.79 -20.14
CA LEU A 215 23.87 40.06 -19.53
C LEU A 215 23.20 38.71 -19.18
N LEU A 216 22.95 38.48 -17.90
CA LEU A 216 22.37 37.21 -17.40
C LEU A 216 20.93 37.45 -16.94
N LEU A 217 20.06 36.48 -17.24
CA LEU A 217 18.76 36.30 -16.62
C LEU A 217 18.80 35.01 -15.80
N VAL A 218 18.61 35.11 -14.49
CA VAL A 218 18.70 33.99 -13.56
C VAL A 218 17.31 33.68 -13.04
N GLY A 219 16.81 32.48 -13.37
CA GLY A 219 15.53 31.94 -12.87
C GLY A 219 15.76 31.05 -11.65
N ALA A 220 15.07 31.33 -10.56
CA ALA A 220 15.03 30.50 -9.35
C ALA A 220 13.60 30.01 -9.10
N LEU A 221 13.44 28.83 -8.50
CA LEU A 221 12.12 28.32 -8.11
C LEU A 221 11.46 29.21 -7.07
N ASN A 222 10.19 29.51 -7.27
CA ASN A 222 9.38 30.16 -6.26
C ASN A 222 9.26 29.25 -5.01
N PRO A 223 9.29 29.77 -3.76
CA PRO A 223 9.23 28.97 -2.53
C PRO A 223 8.00 28.06 -2.46
N GLU A 224 6.84 28.53 -2.94
CA GLU A 224 5.62 27.73 -3.00
C GLU A 224 5.74 26.56 -3.99
N VAL A 225 6.38 26.80 -5.13
CA VAL A 225 6.63 25.77 -6.14
C VAL A 225 7.64 24.76 -5.61
N HIS A 226 8.67 25.22 -4.90
CA HIS A 226 9.64 24.35 -4.25
C HIS A 226 8.95 23.35 -3.30
N LYS A 227 8.06 23.83 -2.42
CA LYS A 227 7.27 22.99 -1.53
C LYS A 227 6.37 22.02 -2.30
N ARG A 228 5.70 22.49 -3.35
CA ARG A 228 4.84 21.65 -4.22
C ARG A 228 5.63 20.53 -4.91
N VAL A 229 6.85 20.82 -5.39
CA VAL A 229 7.73 19.82 -5.99
C VAL A 229 8.09 18.74 -4.98
N GLN A 230 8.41 19.11 -3.74
CA GLN A 230 8.71 18.16 -2.67
C GLN A 230 7.50 17.27 -2.35
N GLU A 231 6.33 17.86 -2.12
CA GLU A 231 5.09 17.13 -1.84
C GLU A 231 4.73 16.19 -2.99
N SER A 232 4.84 16.66 -4.24
CA SER A 232 4.58 15.86 -5.43
C SER A 232 5.55 14.69 -5.55
N ALA A 233 6.83 14.89 -5.27
CA ALA A 233 7.83 13.82 -5.30
C ALA A 233 7.52 12.72 -4.27
N VAL A 234 7.10 13.09 -3.05
CA VAL A 234 6.67 12.13 -2.03
C VAL A 234 5.48 11.32 -2.50
N GLN A 235 4.41 11.98 -3.00
CA GLN A 235 3.19 11.30 -3.43
C GLN A 235 3.43 10.37 -4.64
N GLN A 236 4.24 10.80 -5.60
CA GLN A 236 4.62 9.96 -6.74
C GLN A 236 5.45 8.75 -6.31
N ASN A 237 6.40 8.93 -5.38
CA ASN A 237 7.19 7.82 -4.85
C ASN A 237 6.33 6.84 -4.07
N ILE A 238 5.36 7.31 -3.25
CA ILE A 238 4.38 6.45 -2.59
C ILE A 238 3.57 5.65 -3.61
N GLY A 239 3.07 6.29 -4.66
CA GLY A 239 2.33 5.61 -5.73
C GLY A 239 3.17 4.53 -6.45
N THR A 240 4.45 4.83 -6.71
CA THR A 240 5.38 3.87 -7.31
C THR A 240 5.69 2.70 -6.36
N LEU A 241 5.88 2.99 -5.06
CA LEU A 241 6.10 1.96 -4.04
C LEU A 241 4.89 1.02 -3.90
N HIS A 242 3.66 1.55 -3.94
CA HIS A 242 2.46 0.71 -3.96
C HIS A 242 2.45 -0.27 -5.14
N LYS A 243 2.76 0.20 -6.35
CA LYS A 243 2.87 -0.67 -7.52
C LYS A 243 3.94 -1.75 -7.34
N ARG A 244 5.13 -1.38 -6.85
CA ARG A 244 6.23 -2.31 -6.60
C ARG A 244 5.91 -3.38 -5.58
N VAL A 245 5.25 -2.99 -4.49
CA VAL A 245 4.86 -3.92 -3.43
C VAL A 245 3.73 -4.85 -3.89
N ASN A 246 2.82 -4.36 -4.72
CA ASN A 246 1.78 -5.20 -5.34
C ASN A 246 2.40 -6.28 -6.25
N GLU A 247 3.46 -5.97 -6.98
CA GLU A 247 4.21 -6.96 -7.80
C GLU A 247 4.92 -8.02 -6.93
N LEU A 248 5.21 -7.72 -5.65
CA LEU A 248 5.71 -8.69 -4.67
C LEU A 248 4.61 -9.62 -4.13
N GLY A 249 3.34 -9.34 -4.43
CA GLY A 249 2.20 -10.10 -3.91
C GLY A 249 1.95 -9.94 -2.41
N VAL A 250 2.46 -8.87 -1.80
CA VAL A 250 2.27 -8.60 -0.37
C VAL A 250 0.84 -8.14 -0.13
N ALA A 251 0.14 -8.84 0.76
CA ALA A 251 -1.18 -8.42 1.21
C ALA A 251 -1.07 -7.28 2.22
N GLU A 252 -1.85 -6.21 2.00
CA GLU A 252 -1.99 -5.06 2.90
C GLU A 252 -0.66 -4.43 3.36
N PRO A 253 0.16 -3.95 2.44
CA PRO A 253 1.35 -3.20 2.81
C PRO A 253 0.97 -1.85 3.40
N VAL A 254 1.69 -1.41 4.43
CA VAL A 254 1.56 -0.04 4.94
C VAL A 254 2.62 0.83 4.27
N ILE A 255 2.20 1.77 3.44
CA ILE A 255 3.09 2.74 2.80
C ILE A 255 2.58 4.13 3.14
N GLN A 256 3.34 4.86 3.95
CA GLN A 256 2.90 6.15 4.49
C GLN A 256 4.05 7.16 4.55
N GLN A 257 3.72 8.41 4.32
CA GLN A 257 4.64 9.51 4.54
C GLN A 257 4.93 9.69 6.03
N GLN A 258 6.20 9.90 6.36
CA GLN A 258 6.67 10.24 7.71
C GLN A 258 7.55 11.50 7.66
N GLY A 259 7.04 12.62 8.14
CA GLY A 259 7.73 13.89 8.02
C GLY A 259 7.68 14.46 6.59
N ALA A 260 8.66 15.26 6.21
CA ALA A 260 8.68 15.98 4.94
C ALA A 260 9.27 15.16 3.78
N ASP A 261 10.21 14.25 4.06
CA ASP A 261 11.08 13.60 3.08
C ASP A 261 11.23 12.10 3.27
N ARG A 262 10.46 11.48 4.18
CA ARG A 262 10.58 10.04 4.49
C ARG A 262 9.29 9.29 4.20
N ILE A 263 9.44 8.02 3.83
CA ILE A 263 8.35 7.07 3.61
C ILE A 263 8.62 5.82 4.43
N VAL A 264 7.62 5.44 5.23
CA VAL A 264 7.57 4.15 5.92
C VAL A 264 6.96 3.12 4.99
N VAL A 265 7.62 1.97 4.84
CA VAL A 265 7.11 0.80 4.12
C VAL A 265 7.14 -0.39 5.07
N GLN A 266 5.96 -0.94 5.38
CA GLN A 266 5.83 -2.16 6.17
C GLN A 266 5.25 -3.26 5.29
N LEU A 267 5.91 -4.39 5.27
CA LEU A 267 5.56 -5.54 4.44
C LEU A 267 5.29 -6.76 5.34
N PRO A 268 4.04 -6.92 5.82
CA PRO A 268 3.69 -8.06 6.67
C PRO A 268 3.82 -9.38 5.89
N GLY A 269 4.36 -10.41 6.56
CA GLY A 269 4.47 -11.75 6.00
C GLY A 269 5.58 -11.96 4.96
N VAL A 270 6.35 -10.92 4.62
CA VAL A 270 7.49 -11.05 3.69
C VAL A 270 8.63 -11.81 4.37
N GLN A 271 9.08 -12.88 3.73
CA GLN A 271 10.18 -13.73 4.20
C GLN A 271 11.49 -13.45 3.45
N ASP A 272 11.40 -13.07 2.17
CA ASP A 272 12.56 -12.71 1.34
C ASP A 272 12.81 -11.19 1.37
N ILE A 273 13.56 -10.78 2.38
CA ILE A 273 13.90 -9.38 2.63
C ILE A 273 14.84 -8.84 1.54
N ALA A 274 15.77 -9.66 1.07
CA ALA A 274 16.76 -9.25 0.07
C ALA A 274 16.07 -8.87 -1.24
N ARG A 275 15.11 -9.68 -1.69
CA ARG A 275 14.31 -9.40 -2.87
C ARG A 275 13.41 -8.18 -2.71
N ALA A 276 12.78 -8.02 -1.54
CA ALA A 276 11.98 -6.84 -1.24
C ALA A 276 12.83 -5.56 -1.29
N LYS A 277 14.01 -5.58 -0.69
CA LYS A 277 14.98 -4.48 -0.70
C LYS A 277 15.46 -4.14 -2.11
N GLU A 278 15.75 -5.16 -2.91
CA GLU A 278 16.14 -5.00 -4.31
C GLU A 278 15.04 -4.29 -5.11
N ILE A 279 13.79 -4.75 -5.01
CA ILE A 279 12.66 -4.18 -5.77
C ILE A 279 12.33 -2.76 -5.32
N LEU A 280 12.33 -2.49 -4.01
CA LEU A 280 12.02 -1.17 -3.48
C LEU A 280 13.13 -0.15 -3.74
N GLY A 281 14.40 -0.56 -3.62
CA GLY A 281 15.57 0.32 -3.71
C GLY A 281 16.04 0.63 -5.13
N ARG A 282 15.59 -0.10 -6.16
CA ARG A 282 16.03 0.15 -7.54
C ARG A 282 15.49 1.49 -8.05
N THR A 283 16.41 2.41 -8.36
CA THR A 283 16.12 3.70 -8.98
C THR A 283 16.40 3.62 -10.47
N ALA A 284 15.64 2.81 -11.19
CA ALA A 284 15.83 2.69 -12.63
C ALA A 284 14.82 3.57 -13.39
N THR A 285 15.33 4.39 -14.29
CA THR A 285 14.52 5.15 -15.26
C THR A 285 14.99 4.86 -16.67
N LEU A 286 14.05 4.84 -17.61
CA LEU A 286 14.37 4.66 -19.02
C LEU A 286 14.23 5.99 -19.77
N GLU A 287 15.12 6.19 -20.72
CA GLU A 287 15.02 7.25 -21.70
C GLU A 287 15.25 6.70 -23.09
N VAL A 288 14.45 7.16 -24.05
CA VAL A 288 14.65 6.86 -25.45
C VAL A 288 15.25 8.08 -26.13
N ARG A 289 16.40 7.90 -26.80
CA ARG A 289 17.12 8.98 -27.47
C ARG A 289 17.65 8.53 -28.83
N MET A 290 17.86 9.49 -29.76
CA MET A 290 18.53 9.20 -31.02
C MET A 290 20.04 9.07 -30.83
N VAL A 291 20.65 8.11 -31.48
CA VAL A 291 22.10 8.01 -31.59
C VAL A 291 22.60 9.10 -32.56
N ASP A 292 23.73 9.71 -32.24
CA ASP A 292 24.40 10.63 -33.14
C ASP A 292 25.44 9.86 -34.00
N GLU A 293 25.01 9.47 -35.18
CA GLU A 293 25.84 8.67 -36.09
C GLU A 293 27.07 9.44 -36.61
N GLN A 294 26.99 10.78 -36.69
CA GLN A 294 28.13 11.61 -37.10
C GLN A 294 29.17 11.66 -35.97
N ALA A 295 28.74 11.83 -34.74
CA ALA A 295 29.61 11.74 -33.58
C ALA A 295 30.25 10.34 -33.43
N MET A 296 29.50 9.28 -33.78
CA MET A 296 29.98 7.90 -33.75
C MET A 296 31.09 7.64 -34.78
N GLN A 297 31.01 8.27 -35.95
CA GLN A 297 32.01 8.13 -37.01
C GLN A 297 33.21 9.04 -36.79
N SER A 298 32.98 10.28 -36.33
CA SER A 298 34.02 11.30 -36.18
C SER A 298 34.76 11.24 -34.84
N GLY A 299 34.24 10.47 -33.85
CA GLY A 299 34.76 10.45 -32.47
C GLY A 299 34.55 11.75 -31.71
N THR A 300 33.69 12.65 -32.21
CA THR A 300 33.42 13.95 -31.59
C THR A 300 32.53 13.78 -30.39
N THR A 301 32.93 14.36 -29.24
CA THR A 301 32.15 14.32 -27.99
C THR A 301 31.37 15.61 -27.75
N PHE A 302 31.49 16.59 -28.63
CA PHE A 302 30.84 17.90 -28.44
C PHE A 302 29.34 17.84 -28.77
N GLY A 303 28.51 18.21 -27.82
CA GLY A 303 27.07 18.30 -28.02
C GLY A 303 26.28 16.99 -27.83
N VAL A 304 26.94 15.88 -27.55
CA VAL A 304 26.37 14.55 -27.30
C VAL A 304 26.67 14.07 -25.90
N ASP A 305 25.85 13.14 -25.42
CA ASP A 305 26.09 12.41 -24.18
C ASP A 305 26.61 11.01 -24.52
N MET A 306 27.66 10.56 -23.83
CA MET A 306 28.27 9.27 -24.05
C MET A 306 27.79 8.26 -23.02
N PHE A 307 27.24 7.13 -23.47
CA PHE A 307 26.80 6.05 -22.58
C PHE A 307 27.48 4.73 -22.92
N PRO A 308 27.88 3.93 -21.90
CA PRO A 308 28.39 2.58 -22.13
C PRO A 308 27.27 1.70 -22.71
N GLU A 309 27.63 0.86 -23.70
CA GLU A 309 26.77 -0.14 -24.29
C GLU A 309 27.40 -1.51 -24.09
N ARG A 310 26.66 -2.45 -23.53
CA ARG A 310 27.08 -3.86 -23.49
C ARG A 310 26.73 -4.54 -24.81
N ARG A 311 27.74 -4.81 -25.62
CA ARG A 311 27.58 -5.50 -26.88
C ARG A 311 27.38 -7.00 -26.68
N ARG A 312 26.90 -7.66 -27.73
CA ARG A 312 26.62 -9.11 -27.74
C ARG A 312 27.83 -10.00 -27.52
N ASP A 313 29.01 -9.52 -27.87
CA ASP A 313 30.30 -10.20 -27.68
C ASP A 313 30.87 -10.04 -26.25
N GLY A 314 30.14 -9.38 -25.37
CA GLY A 314 30.54 -9.07 -23.98
C GLY A 314 31.45 -7.86 -23.86
N THR A 315 31.82 -7.20 -24.96
CA THR A 315 32.61 -5.98 -24.94
C THR A 315 31.75 -4.78 -24.56
N VAL A 316 32.35 -3.80 -23.86
CA VAL A 316 31.69 -2.54 -23.51
C VAL A 316 32.10 -1.48 -24.52
N GLY A 317 31.14 -1.03 -25.34
CA GLY A 317 31.31 0.10 -26.25
C GLY A 317 30.85 1.42 -25.59
N GLN A 318 31.08 2.53 -26.33
CA GLN A 318 30.51 3.84 -25.98
C GLN A 318 29.60 4.30 -27.13
N VAL A 319 28.40 4.73 -26.80
CA VAL A 319 27.42 5.19 -27.79
C VAL A 319 27.13 6.68 -27.56
N PRO A 320 27.40 7.54 -28.55
CA PRO A 320 27.03 8.95 -28.50
C PRO A 320 25.55 9.12 -28.82
N VAL A 321 24.82 9.74 -27.92
CA VAL A 321 23.39 10.03 -28.09
C VAL A 321 23.12 11.52 -28.07
N LYS A 322 22.08 11.94 -28.80
CA LYS A 322 21.62 13.31 -28.79
C LYS A 322 21.00 13.63 -27.43
N LYS A 323 21.17 14.88 -26.99
CA LYS A 323 20.62 15.35 -25.69
C LYS A 323 19.10 15.40 -25.65
N ALA A 324 18.44 15.44 -26.80
CA ALA A 324 16.99 15.47 -26.90
C ALA A 324 16.40 14.09 -26.55
N ILE A 325 15.55 14.06 -25.52
CA ILE A 325 14.83 12.87 -25.09
C ILE A 325 13.55 12.75 -25.94
N ILE A 326 13.28 11.57 -26.47
CA ILE A 326 12.07 11.26 -27.25
C ILE A 326 10.95 10.81 -26.30
N VAL A 327 11.27 9.87 -25.41
CA VAL A 327 10.34 9.29 -24.43
C VAL A 327 11.07 9.15 -23.10
N THR A 328 10.39 9.53 -22.03
CA THR A 328 10.87 9.40 -20.65
C THR A 328 10.21 8.21 -19.94
N GLY A 329 10.82 7.74 -18.85
CA GLY A 329 10.37 6.55 -18.13
C GLY A 329 8.95 6.59 -17.57
N ASP A 330 8.42 7.78 -17.30
CA ASP A 330 7.06 8.01 -16.83
C ASP A 330 5.98 7.82 -17.92
N GLN A 331 6.38 7.85 -19.19
CA GLN A 331 5.48 7.61 -20.32
C GLN A 331 5.30 6.12 -20.66
N PHE A 332 6.05 5.23 -20.01
CA PHE A 332 5.85 3.78 -20.12
C PHE A 332 4.75 3.34 -19.17
N VAL A 333 3.63 2.86 -19.72
CA VAL A 333 2.44 2.44 -18.96
C VAL A 333 2.34 0.93 -18.79
N GLY A 334 3.07 0.17 -19.61
CA GLY A 334 3.10 -1.29 -19.54
C GLY A 334 4.42 -1.86 -20.04
N ALA A 335 4.82 -3.00 -19.49
CA ALA A 335 5.96 -3.76 -19.96
C ALA A 335 5.81 -5.24 -19.66
N GLN A 336 6.41 -6.06 -20.52
CA GLN A 336 6.26 -7.50 -20.47
C GLN A 336 7.48 -8.20 -21.02
N ALA A 337 8.05 -9.15 -20.26
CA ALA A 337 9.07 -10.01 -20.80
C ALA A 337 8.48 -10.91 -21.91
N THR A 338 9.18 -10.98 -23.03
CA THR A 338 8.78 -11.73 -24.23
C THR A 338 10.03 -12.24 -24.95
N PHE A 339 9.84 -12.82 -26.12
CA PHE A 339 10.93 -13.18 -27.04
C PHE A 339 10.75 -12.43 -28.36
N ASP A 340 11.86 -12.09 -28.99
CA ASP A 340 11.87 -11.53 -30.33
C ASP A 340 11.60 -12.59 -31.39
N GLN A 341 11.65 -12.19 -32.68
CA GLN A 341 11.42 -13.10 -33.81
C GLN A 341 12.51 -14.19 -33.94
N ASP A 342 13.68 -13.95 -33.37
CA ASP A 342 14.81 -14.90 -33.31
C ASP A 342 14.77 -15.75 -32.02
N ASN A 343 13.66 -15.77 -31.28
CA ASN A 343 13.50 -16.47 -30.00
C ASN A 343 14.50 -16.03 -28.91
N ARG A 344 14.89 -14.74 -28.90
CA ARG A 344 15.78 -14.13 -27.90
C ARG A 344 14.99 -13.34 -26.89
N PRO A 345 15.44 -13.27 -25.63
CA PRO A 345 14.77 -12.48 -24.61
C PRO A 345 14.63 -11.01 -25.00
N ALA A 346 13.41 -10.49 -24.89
CA ALA A 346 13.04 -9.12 -25.23
C ALA A 346 12.01 -8.60 -24.25
N VAL A 347 11.76 -7.29 -24.23
CA VAL A 347 10.71 -6.67 -23.41
C VAL A 347 9.72 -5.96 -24.33
N ALA A 348 8.49 -6.42 -24.38
CA ALA A 348 7.38 -5.69 -25.00
C ALA A 348 6.95 -4.55 -24.09
N VAL A 349 6.85 -3.34 -24.62
CA VAL A 349 6.51 -2.14 -23.86
C VAL A 349 5.34 -1.41 -24.48
N GLU A 350 4.59 -0.73 -23.62
CA GLU A 350 3.47 0.11 -24.01
C GLU A 350 3.66 1.53 -23.47
N LEU A 351 3.50 2.53 -24.36
CA LEU A 351 3.60 3.95 -24.03
C LEU A 351 2.20 4.55 -23.87
N ASP A 352 2.12 5.63 -23.09
CA ASP A 352 0.96 6.49 -23.04
C ASP A 352 0.71 7.19 -24.40
N GLN A 353 -0.38 7.98 -24.48
CA GLN A 353 -0.72 8.66 -25.72
C GLN A 353 0.32 9.71 -26.14
N ALA A 354 0.97 10.38 -25.18
CA ALA A 354 1.97 11.42 -25.45
C ALA A 354 3.28 10.79 -25.95
N GLY A 355 3.78 9.77 -25.24
CA GLY A 355 4.95 9.01 -25.64
C GLY A 355 4.76 8.30 -26.97
N GLY A 356 3.59 7.70 -27.21
CA GLY A 356 3.27 7.05 -28.47
C GLY A 356 3.23 8.01 -29.67
N ARG A 357 2.76 9.27 -29.49
CA ARG A 357 2.82 10.30 -30.53
C ARG A 357 4.26 10.74 -30.81
N ALA A 358 5.03 11.02 -29.75
CA ALA A 358 6.43 11.41 -29.87
C ALA A 358 7.27 10.32 -30.57
N MET A 359 7.05 9.05 -30.16
CA MET A 359 7.73 7.90 -30.75
C MET A 359 7.39 7.77 -32.24
N ARG A 360 6.10 7.85 -32.62
CA ARG A 360 5.65 7.74 -34.00
C ARG A 360 6.23 8.84 -34.86
N GLN A 361 6.18 10.08 -34.41
CA GLN A 361 6.74 11.20 -35.17
C GLN A 361 8.24 11.03 -35.38
N THR A 362 8.98 10.75 -34.31
CA THR A 362 10.44 10.62 -34.37
C THR A 362 10.86 9.44 -35.26
N THR A 363 10.20 8.29 -35.16
CA THR A 363 10.56 7.11 -35.96
C THR A 363 10.21 7.28 -37.43
N ARG A 364 9.13 8.00 -37.75
CA ARG A 364 8.75 8.37 -39.11
C ARG A 364 9.79 9.28 -39.80
N GLU A 365 10.30 10.28 -39.04
CA GLU A 365 11.28 11.24 -39.56
C GLU A 365 12.72 10.65 -39.64
N ASN A 366 12.99 9.57 -38.91
CA ASN A 366 14.34 9.00 -38.75
C ASN A 366 14.41 7.52 -39.11
N LEU A 367 13.70 7.10 -40.17
CA LEU A 367 13.80 5.72 -40.69
C LEU A 367 15.26 5.36 -41.05
N LYS A 368 15.65 4.12 -40.75
CA LYS A 368 17.01 3.54 -40.95
C LYS A 368 18.11 4.18 -40.11
N ARG A 369 17.79 5.08 -39.18
CA ARG A 369 18.73 5.64 -38.20
C ARG A 369 18.72 4.84 -36.91
N LEU A 370 19.80 4.99 -36.12
CA LEU A 370 19.96 4.32 -34.85
C LEU A 370 19.24 5.08 -33.71
N MET A 371 18.55 4.32 -32.88
CA MET A 371 17.89 4.79 -31.67
C MET A 371 18.41 3.97 -30.48
N ALA A 372 18.66 4.63 -29.36
CA ALA A 372 19.15 3.99 -28.14
C ALA A 372 18.10 4.10 -27.02
N ILE A 373 17.97 3.03 -26.23
CA ILE A 373 17.24 3.00 -24.98
C ILE A 373 18.27 2.96 -23.85
N ILE A 374 18.22 3.96 -23.00
CA ILE A 374 19.18 4.18 -21.94
C ILE A 374 18.49 3.90 -20.60
N LEU A 375 19.08 3.01 -19.82
CA LEU A 375 18.68 2.73 -18.44
C LEU A 375 19.56 3.56 -17.51
N PHE A 376 18.94 4.41 -16.74
CA PHE A 376 19.61 5.14 -15.65
C PHE A 376 19.38 4.41 -14.33
N GLU A 377 20.46 3.95 -13.71
CA GLU A 377 20.42 3.36 -12.39
C GLU A 377 21.42 4.07 -11.47
N LYS A 378 20.95 4.56 -10.32
CA LYS A 378 21.77 5.33 -9.36
C LYS A 378 22.55 6.49 -10.01
N GLY A 379 21.93 7.19 -10.96
CA GLY A 379 22.54 8.31 -11.67
C GLY A 379 23.54 7.95 -12.77
N LYS A 380 23.80 6.65 -13.01
CA LYS A 380 24.63 6.17 -14.13
C LYS A 380 23.72 5.68 -15.26
N GLY A 381 23.95 6.17 -16.47
CA GLY A 381 23.23 5.72 -17.66
C GLY A 381 23.99 4.61 -18.40
N GLU A 382 23.28 3.59 -18.85
CA GLU A 382 23.78 2.52 -19.72
C GLU A 382 22.83 2.33 -20.89
N ALA A 383 23.35 2.27 -22.10
CA ALA A 383 22.56 1.95 -23.29
C ALA A 383 22.30 0.44 -23.32
N ILE A 384 21.08 0.06 -22.93
CA ILE A 384 20.65 -1.35 -22.86
C ILE A 384 20.19 -1.91 -24.21
N SER A 385 19.84 -1.02 -25.13
CA SER A 385 19.42 -1.38 -26.50
C SER A 385 19.84 -0.27 -27.46
N VAL A 386 20.51 -0.65 -28.53
CA VAL A 386 20.78 0.21 -29.67
C VAL A 386 20.26 -0.51 -30.91
N ALA A 387 19.26 0.03 -31.55
CA ALA A 387 18.54 -0.61 -32.64
C ALA A 387 18.29 0.35 -33.81
N THR A 388 18.29 -0.18 -35.01
CA THR A 388 17.92 0.58 -36.22
C THR A 388 16.40 0.67 -36.31
N ILE A 389 15.89 1.86 -36.57
CA ILE A 389 14.47 2.12 -36.80
C ILE A 389 14.06 1.51 -38.13
N GLN A 390 13.34 0.39 -38.11
CA GLN A 390 12.92 -0.33 -39.30
C GLN A 390 11.56 0.13 -39.84
N GLY A 391 10.77 0.82 -39.02
CA GLY A 391 9.43 1.31 -39.36
C GLY A 391 8.91 2.32 -38.38
N GLU A 392 7.68 2.81 -38.61
CA GLU A 392 6.99 3.67 -37.66
C GLU A 392 6.58 2.85 -36.41
N PHE A 393 7.06 3.26 -35.23
CA PHE A 393 6.65 2.69 -33.97
C PHE A 393 5.50 3.50 -33.36
N GLY A 394 4.44 2.83 -32.94
CA GLY A 394 3.34 3.45 -32.24
C GLY A 394 3.55 3.46 -30.71
N SER A 395 2.43 3.24 -30.00
CA SER A 395 2.47 3.10 -28.54
C SER A 395 3.02 1.77 -28.06
N ARG A 396 3.16 0.75 -28.93
CA ARG A 396 3.67 -0.58 -28.59
C ARG A 396 4.87 -0.93 -29.45
N PHE A 397 5.95 -1.36 -28.80
CA PHE A 397 7.16 -1.86 -29.46
C PHE A 397 7.92 -2.83 -28.55
N GLN A 398 8.97 -3.45 -29.08
CA GLN A 398 9.81 -4.37 -28.31
C GLN A 398 11.21 -3.79 -28.12
N ILE A 399 11.70 -3.89 -26.89
CA ILE A 399 13.09 -3.60 -26.56
C ILE A 399 13.87 -4.91 -26.72
N THR A 400 14.77 -4.92 -27.69
CA THR A 400 15.67 -6.04 -27.96
C THR A 400 17.10 -5.66 -27.59
N GLY A 401 17.89 -6.61 -27.10
CA GLY A 401 19.27 -6.36 -26.67
C GLY A 401 19.98 -7.65 -26.28
N SER A 402 21.10 -7.49 -25.59
CA SER A 402 21.87 -8.63 -25.04
C SER A 402 21.34 -8.96 -23.63
N PHE A 403 20.09 -9.40 -23.55
CA PHE A 403 19.42 -9.69 -22.27
C PHE A 403 19.42 -11.18 -21.96
N SER A 404 19.64 -11.51 -20.70
CA SER A 404 19.20 -12.77 -20.13
C SER A 404 17.68 -12.74 -19.84
N PRO A 405 17.02 -13.90 -19.75
CA PRO A 405 15.61 -13.95 -19.36
C PRO A 405 15.31 -13.33 -17.98
N THR A 406 16.27 -13.42 -17.06
CA THR A 406 16.15 -12.78 -15.73
C THR A 406 16.21 -11.25 -15.85
N GLU A 407 17.10 -10.72 -16.69
CA GLU A 407 17.20 -9.27 -16.92
C GLU A 407 15.95 -8.73 -17.60
N THR A 408 15.35 -9.44 -18.58
CA THR A 408 14.09 -9.00 -19.21
C THR A 408 12.93 -9.00 -18.24
N ASN A 409 12.82 -9.99 -17.36
CA ASN A 409 11.80 -10.03 -16.31
C ASN A 409 11.97 -8.87 -15.32
N ASN A 410 13.20 -8.62 -14.87
CA ASN A 410 13.51 -7.52 -13.95
C ASN A 410 13.25 -6.16 -14.61
N LEU A 411 13.65 -6.00 -15.88
CA LEU A 411 13.40 -4.77 -16.64
C LEU A 411 11.91 -4.53 -16.86
N ALA A 412 11.15 -5.55 -17.23
CA ALA A 412 9.70 -5.47 -17.38
C ALA A 412 9.01 -5.10 -16.07
N LEU A 413 9.46 -5.67 -14.94
CA LEU A 413 8.95 -5.34 -13.60
C LEU A 413 9.27 -3.87 -13.25
N LEU A 414 10.49 -3.41 -13.48
CA LEU A 414 10.88 -2.02 -13.22
C LEU A 414 10.05 -1.02 -14.03
N ILE A 415 9.79 -1.33 -15.30
CA ILE A 415 8.98 -0.46 -16.17
C ILE A 415 7.53 -0.42 -15.69
N ARG A 416 6.90 -1.59 -15.39
CA ARG A 416 5.52 -1.65 -14.85
C ARG A 416 5.37 -0.93 -13.53
N ALA A 417 6.34 -1.11 -12.65
CA ALA A 417 6.35 -0.46 -11.35
C ALA A 417 6.53 1.07 -11.44
N GLY A 418 7.05 1.54 -12.56
CA GLY A 418 7.27 2.97 -12.83
C GLY A 418 8.55 3.52 -12.24
N ALA A 419 8.97 4.65 -12.81
CA ALA A 419 10.13 5.40 -12.34
C ALA A 419 9.82 6.13 -11.02
N LEU A 420 10.80 6.19 -10.14
CA LEU A 420 10.73 7.04 -8.96
C LEU A 420 10.87 8.52 -9.39
N ALA A 421 10.08 9.39 -8.78
CA ALA A 421 10.20 10.83 -9.02
C ALA A 421 11.55 11.37 -8.55
N ALA A 422 12.02 10.83 -7.42
CA ALA A 422 13.34 11.09 -6.87
C ALA A 422 13.94 9.80 -6.30
N PRO A 423 15.28 9.69 -6.27
CA PRO A 423 15.96 8.58 -5.62
C PRO A 423 15.58 8.47 -4.15
N MET A 424 15.61 7.24 -3.62
CA MET A 424 15.35 6.98 -2.20
C MET A 424 16.45 6.06 -1.66
N GLU A 425 16.78 6.25 -0.39
CA GLU A 425 17.71 5.40 0.35
C GLU A 425 17.01 4.78 1.55
N ILE A 426 17.31 3.51 1.84
CA ILE A 426 16.84 2.82 3.05
C ILE A 426 17.72 3.28 4.20
N ILE A 427 17.17 4.10 5.10
CA ILE A 427 17.89 4.61 6.28
C ILE A 427 17.67 3.76 7.53
N GLU A 428 16.58 2.98 7.55
CA GLU A 428 16.29 2.06 8.63
C GLU A 428 15.64 0.78 8.09
N GLU A 429 16.08 -0.35 8.63
CA GLU A 429 15.55 -1.67 8.32
C GLU A 429 15.34 -2.42 9.64
N ARG A 430 14.10 -2.87 9.88
CA ARG A 430 13.76 -3.73 11.02
C ARG A 430 13.05 -4.97 10.53
N THR A 431 13.55 -6.12 10.91
CA THR A 431 12.92 -7.40 10.63
C THR A 431 12.22 -7.91 11.89
N ILE A 432 10.95 -8.27 11.75
CA ILE A 432 10.17 -8.89 12.82
C ILE A 432 9.95 -10.35 12.43
N GLY A 433 10.53 -11.25 13.22
CA GLY A 433 10.37 -12.68 12.99
C GLY A 433 8.93 -13.14 13.26
N PRO A 434 8.42 -14.15 12.53
CA PRO A 434 7.08 -14.71 12.76
C PRO A 434 6.87 -15.29 14.16
N SER A 435 7.92 -15.73 14.83
CA SER A 435 7.87 -16.20 16.22
C SER A 435 7.48 -15.09 17.19
N LEU A 436 8.09 -13.90 17.02
CA LEU A 436 7.76 -12.73 17.84
C LEU A 436 6.30 -12.29 17.65
N GLY A 437 5.81 -12.35 16.41
CA GLY A 437 4.40 -12.06 16.10
C GLY A 437 3.46 -13.02 16.83
N ARG A 438 3.73 -14.32 16.82
CA ARG A 438 2.93 -15.32 17.56
C ARG A 438 2.95 -15.07 19.07
N ASP A 439 4.11 -14.78 19.64
CA ASP A 439 4.24 -14.46 21.07
C ASP A 439 3.41 -13.21 21.43
N ASN A 440 3.41 -12.19 20.58
CA ASN A 440 2.63 -10.98 20.78
C ASN A 440 1.11 -11.25 20.72
N ILE A 441 0.67 -12.11 19.79
CA ILE A 441 -0.73 -12.54 19.68
C ILE A 441 -1.13 -13.29 20.95
N GLU A 442 -0.34 -14.27 21.37
CA GLU A 442 -0.63 -15.09 22.54
C GLU A 442 -0.72 -14.25 23.82
N LYS A 443 0.27 -13.40 24.06
CA LYS A 443 0.29 -12.49 25.23
C LYS A 443 -0.86 -11.50 25.20
N GLY A 444 -1.13 -10.89 24.04
CA GLY A 444 -2.23 -9.93 23.87
C GLY A 444 -3.60 -10.58 24.05
N PHE A 445 -3.80 -11.76 23.47
CA PHE A 445 -5.03 -12.53 23.63
C PHE A 445 -5.24 -12.96 25.09
N ASN A 446 -4.23 -13.51 25.74
CA ASN A 446 -4.29 -13.93 27.14
C ASN A 446 -4.59 -12.73 28.07
N ALA A 447 -3.94 -11.58 27.87
CA ALA A 447 -4.21 -10.36 28.63
C ALA A 447 -5.66 -9.90 28.48
N THR A 448 -6.18 -9.89 27.24
CA THR A 448 -7.56 -9.51 26.94
C THR A 448 -8.55 -10.52 27.54
N LEU A 449 -8.27 -11.82 27.44
CA LEU A 449 -9.12 -12.89 27.97
C LEU A 449 -9.22 -12.82 29.51
N TRP A 450 -8.09 -12.70 30.19
CA TRP A 450 -8.10 -12.61 31.66
C TRP A 450 -8.76 -11.32 32.14
N GLY A 451 -8.55 -10.19 31.45
CA GLY A 451 -9.25 -8.94 31.72
C GLY A 451 -10.76 -9.10 31.54
N PHE A 452 -11.21 -9.75 30.46
CA PHE A 452 -12.62 -10.03 30.20
C PHE A 452 -13.25 -10.93 31.28
N ILE A 453 -12.56 -12.01 31.68
CA ILE A 453 -13.01 -12.91 32.76
C ILE A 453 -13.13 -12.14 34.09
N ALA A 454 -12.15 -11.32 34.44
CA ALA A 454 -12.20 -10.51 35.65
C ALA A 454 -13.38 -9.57 35.68
N ILE A 455 -13.69 -8.91 34.54
CA ILE A 455 -14.88 -8.05 34.39
C ILE A 455 -16.16 -8.86 34.57
N ILE A 456 -16.30 -10.03 33.96
CA ILE A 456 -17.47 -10.91 34.09
C ILE A 456 -17.70 -11.29 35.55
N VAL A 457 -16.63 -11.73 36.24
CA VAL A 457 -16.72 -12.13 37.66
C VAL A 457 -17.16 -10.94 38.53
N PHE A 458 -16.47 -9.79 38.37
CA PHE A 458 -16.84 -8.57 39.11
C PHE A 458 -18.30 -8.16 38.90
N MET A 459 -18.74 -8.08 37.64
CA MET A 459 -20.10 -7.67 37.30
C MET A 459 -21.14 -8.65 37.82
N SER A 460 -20.88 -9.95 37.70
CA SER A 460 -21.81 -10.99 38.16
C SER A 460 -21.97 -11.00 39.67
N VAL A 461 -20.87 -10.78 40.41
CA VAL A 461 -20.91 -10.69 41.90
C VAL A 461 -21.59 -9.40 42.35
N TYR A 462 -21.24 -8.25 41.76
CA TYR A 462 -21.68 -6.94 42.20
C TYR A 462 -23.13 -6.61 41.81
N TYR A 463 -23.52 -6.96 40.54
CA TYR A 463 -24.86 -6.66 40.00
C TYR A 463 -25.74 -7.90 39.81
N SER A 464 -25.32 -9.07 40.25
CA SER A 464 -26.08 -10.32 40.15
C SER A 464 -26.56 -10.60 38.71
N LEU A 465 -27.86 -10.84 38.48
CA LEU A 465 -28.40 -11.14 37.15
C LEU A 465 -28.19 -10.00 36.14
N PHE A 466 -28.30 -8.74 36.57
CA PHE A 466 -28.01 -7.60 35.69
C PHE A 466 -26.55 -7.56 35.31
N GLY A 467 -25.63 -8.00 36.17
CA GLY A 467 -24.23 -8.18 35.86
C GLY A 467 -23.98 -9.27 34.80
N VAL A 468 -24.68 -10.40 34.89
CA VAL A 468 -24.62 -11.45 33.87
C VAL A 468 -25.14 -10.94 32.52
N ILE A 469 -26.27 -10.19 32.52
CA ILE A 469 -26.82 -9.58 31.29
C ILE A 469 -25.82 -8.59 30.69
N SER A 470 -25.20 -7.75 31.51
CA SER A 470 -24.15 -6.82 31.07
C SER A 470 -22.94 -7.56 30.48
N SER A 471 -22.54 -8.69 31.06
CA SER A 471 -21.47 -9.53 30.57
C SER A 471 -21.78 -10.18 29.22
N VAL A 472 -23.04 -10.61 29.02
CA VAL A 472 -23.50 -11.10 27.70
C VAL A 472 -23.48 -9.96 26.68
N ALA A 473 -23.95 -8.77 27.05
CA ALA A 473 -23.90 -7.60 26.16
C ALA A 473 -22.43 -7.25 25.79
N LEU A 474 -21.48 -7.37 26.75
CA LEU A 474 -20.06 -7.18 26.51
C LEU A 474 -19.48 -8.24 25.56
N ALA A 475 -19.88 -9.51 25.70
CA ALA A 475 -19.48 -10.56 24.76
C ALA A 475 -20.00 -10.29 23.34
N VAL A 476 -21.26 -9.83 23.22
CA VAL A 476 -21.82 -9.40 21.92
C VAL A 476 -21.08 -8.19 21.37
N ASN A 477 -20.67 -7.23 22.22
CA ASN A 477 -19.84 -6.10 21.78
C ASN A 477 -18.52 -6.58 21.15
N LEU A 478 -17.81 -7.48 21.81
CA LEU A 478 -16.56 -8.03 21.29
C LEU A 478 -16.79 -8.78 19.97
N LEU A 479 -17.86 -9.57 19.89
CA LEU A 479 -18.23 -10.27 18.65
C LEU A 479 -18.48 -9.29 17.50
N LEU A 480 -19.25 -8.21 17.76
CA LEU A 480 -19.55 -7.17 16.77
C LEU A 480 -18.29 -6.42 16.34
N LEU A 481 -17.39 -6.11 17.27
CA LEU A 481 -16.13 -5.43 16.99
C LEU A 481 -15.26 -6.28 16.05
N ILE A 482 -15.05 -7.55 16.38
CA ILE A 482 -14.27 -8.46 15.53
C ILE A 482 -14.93 -8.65 14.16
N ALA A 483 -16.26 -8.77 14.11
CA ALA A 483 -17.00 -8.89 12.86
C ALA A 483 -16.82 -7.64 11.97
N LEU A 484 -16.89 -6.43 12.54
CA LEU A 484 -16.66 -5.19 11.80
C LEU A 484 -15.21 -5.06 11.31
N LEU A 485 -14.23 -5.44 12.12
CA LEU A 485 -12.83 -5.47 11.70
C LEU A 485 -12.62 -6.42 10.51
N SER A 486 -13.26 -7.60 10.55
CA SER A 486 -13.22 -8.56 9.45
C SER A 486 -13.98 -8.07 8.21
N LEU A 487 -15.17 -7.49 8.38
CA LEU A 487 -15.98 -6.96 7.28
C LEU A 487 -15.29 -5.81 6.54
N LEU A 488 -14.64 -4.91 7.29
CA LEU A 488 -13.90 -3.78 6.75
C LEU A 488 -12.48 -4.15 6.31
N GLN A 489 -12.08 -5.41 6.50
CA GLN A 489 -10.71 -5.89 6.24
C GLN A 489 -9.66 -4.99 6.93
N ALA A 490 -9.94 -4.58 8.17
CA ALA A 490 -9.06 -3.71 8.93
C ALA A 490 -7.81 -4.47 9.40
N THR A 491 -6.68 -3.79 9.43
CA THR A 491 -5.41 -4.38 9.89
C THR A 491 -5.31 -4.30 11.41
N LEU A 492 -5.32 -5.44 12.09
CA LEU A 492 -5.09 -5.54 13.52
C LEU A 492 -3.58 -5.46 13.82
N THR A 493 -3.20 -4.49 14.64
CA THR A 493 -1.82 -4.29 15.12
C THR A 493 -1.72 -4.58 16.62
N LEU A 494 -0.50 -4.65 17.18
CA LEU A 494 -0.33 -4.81 18.63
C LEU A 494 -1.02 -3.70 19.45
N PRO A 495 -0.91 -2.40 19.09
CA PRO A 495 -1.74 -1.35 19.70
C PRO A 495 -3.24 -1.54 19.47
N GLY A 496 -3.64 -2.17 18.35
CA GLY A 496 -5.03 -2.53 18.10
C GLY A 496 -5.57 -3.56 19.10
N ILE A 497 -4.77 -4.56 19.49
CA ILE A 497 -5.12 -5.50 20.57
C ILE A 497 -5.29 -4.76 21.91
N ALA A 498 -4.38 -3.82 22.22
CA ALA A 498 -4.51 -2.97 23.39
C ALA A 498 -5.81 -2.12 23.36
N ALA A 499 -6.19 -1.63 22.16
CA ALA A 499 -7.46 -0.93 21.98
C ALA A 499 -8.68 -1.84 22.22
N ILE A 500 -8.63 -3.13 21.86
CA ILE A 500 -9.71 -4.09 22.19
C ILE A 500 -9.84 -4.18 23.71
N ALA A 501 -8.75 -4.37 24.45
CA ALA A 501 -8.77 -4.45 25.91
C ALA A 501 -9.31 -3.16 26.55
N LEU A 502 -8.90 -1.99 26.06
CA LEU A 502 -9.41 -0.70 26.51
C LEU A 502 -10.90 -0.55 26.21
N THR A 503 -11.34 -0.95 25.04
CA THR A 503 -12.76 -0.87 24.62
C THR A 503 -13.66 -1.76 25.50
N LEU A 504 -13.17 -2.92 25.94
CA LEU A 504 -13.92 -3.76 26.89
C LEU A 504 -14.18 -3.03 28.21
N GLY A 505 -13.17 -2.29 28.72
CA GLY A 505 -13.32 -1.47 29.92
C GLY A 505 -14.34 -0.35 29.73
N MET A 506 -14.30 0.37 28.61
CA MET A 506 -15.27 1.45 28.32
C MET A 506 -16.67 0.93 28.00
N ALA A 507 -16.78 -0.23 27.35
CA ALA A 507 -18.06 -0.83 27.01
C ALA A 507 -18.84 -1.30 28.24
N ILE A 508 -18.15 -1.78 29.28
CA ILE A 508 -18.80 -2.17 30.51
C ILE A 508 -19.28 -0.96 31.31
N ASP A 509 -18.61 0.19 31.24
CA ASP A 509 -18.97 1.41 31.94
C ASP A 509 -20.38 1.87 31.57
N ALA A 510 -20.76 1.80 30.30
CA ALA A 510 -22.12 2.09 29.87
C ALA A 510 -23.17 1.20 30.56
N ASN A 511 -22.88 -0.10 30.76
CA ASN A 511 -23.76 -1.01 31.49
C ASN A 511 -23.76 -0.73 32.99
N VAL A 512 -22.62 -0.34 33.56
CA VAL A 512 -22.51 0.09 34.96
C VAL A 512 -23.40 1.33 35.19
N LEU A 513 -23.31 2.34 34.34
CA LEU A 513 -24.15 3.55 34.42
C LEU A 513 -25.64 3.20 34.37
N ILE A 514 -26.06 2.31 33.47
CA ILE A 514 -27.44 1.85 33.38
C ILE A 514 -27.86 1.15 34.69
N ASN A 515 -27.05 0.23 35.19
CA ASN A 515 -27.34 -0.54 36.37
C ASN A 515 -27.43 0.35 37.63
N GLU A 516 -26.48 1.28 37.79
CA GLU A 516 -26.53 2.22 38.91
C GLU A 516 -27.74 3.15 38.83
N ARG A 517 -28.07 3.61 37.61
CA ARG A 517 -29.28 4.44 37.44
C ARG A 517 -30.57 3.67 37.80
N ILE A 518 -30.65 2.38 37.44
CA ILE A 518 -31.76 1.53 37.87
C ILE A 518 -31.79 1.41 39.41
N ARG A 519 -30.64 1.25 40.08
CA ARG A 519 -30.53 1.21 41.54
C ARG A 519 -30.98 2.52 42.17
N GLU A 520 -30.59 3.66 41.62
CA GLU A 520 -31.04 4.98 42.09
C GLU A 520 -32.56 5.15 42.01
N GLU A 521 -33.19 4.76 40.90
CA GLU A 521 -34.63 4.81 40.73
C GLU A 521 -35.36 3.88 41.72
N LEU A 522 -34.81 2.71 42.02
CA LEU A 522 -35.34 1.79 43.03
C LEU A 522 -35.26 2.40 44.43
N ARG A 523 -34.16 3.07 44.79
CA ARG A 523 -33.99 3.78 46.06
C ARG A 523 -34.94 4.96 46.17
N GLY A 524 -35.24 5.60 45.04
CA GLY A 524 -36.25 6.67 44.97
C GLY A 524 -37.71 6.19 45.06
N GLY A 525 -37.93 4.87 45.29
CA GLY A 525 -39.25 4.27 45.45
C GLY A 525 -39.98 3.93 44.17
N ALA A 526 -39.31 3.96 43.02
CA ALA A 526 -39.91 3.55 41.77
C ALA A 526 -40.19 2.05 41.74
N THR A 527 -41.28 1.66 41.08
CA THR A 527 -41.57 0.23 40.87
C THR A 527 -40.47 -0.43 39.99
N PRO A 528 -40.17 -1.72 40.17
CA PRO A 528 -39.15 -2.41 39.42
C PRO A 528 -39.23 -2.21 37.91
N GLN A 529 -40.42 -2.23 37.33
CA GLN A 529 -40.64 -2.01 35.91
C GLN A 529 -40.41 -0.55 35.49
N ALA A 530 -40.78 0.42 36.33
CA ALA A 530 -40.53 1.84 36.08
C ALA A 530 -39.04 2.17 36.23
N ALA A 531 -38.37 1.59 37.24
CA ALA A 531 -36.94 1.76 37.46
C ALA A 531 -36.09 1.26 36.25
N ILE A 532 -36.43 0.11 35.66
CA ILE A 532 -35.77 -0.37 34.43
C ILE A 532 -35.97 0.65 33.31
N ALA A 533 -37.19 1.10 33.04
CA ALA A 533 -37.47 2.04 31.96
C ALA A 533 -36.71 3.36 32.13
N ALA A 534 -36.82 3.97 33.33
CA ALA A 534 -36.16 5.22 33.66
C ALA A 534 -34.63 5.12 33.67
N GLY A 535 -34.09 4.00 34.17
CA GLY A 535 -32.65 3.75 34.20
C GLY A 535 -32.01 3.77 32.80
N TYR A 536 -32.61 3.07 31.85
CA TYR A 536 -32.14 3.10 30.46
C TYR A 536 -32.31 4.45 29.77
N GLU A 537 -33.42 5.13 30.03
CA GLU A 537 -33.74 6.42 29.41
C GLU A 537 -32.84 7.55 29.93
N ARG A 538 -32.62 7.63 31.23
CA ARG A 538 -31.80 8.67 31.85
C ARG A 538 -30.31 8.43 31.69
N ALA A 539 -29.84 7.16 31.67
CA ALA A 539 -28.45 6.83 31.41
C ALA A 539 -28.07 7.13 29.96
N TRP A 540 -29.00 7.08 29.00
CA TRP A 540 -28.73 7.27 27.58
C TRP A 540 -28.02 8.59 27.28
N GLY A 541 -28.49 9.71 27.86
CA GLY A 541 -27.87 11.03 27.65
C GLY A 541 -26.38 11.03 28.04
N THR A 542 -26.07 10.57 29.24
CA THR A 542 -24.69 10.50 29.75
C THR A 542 -23.82 9.55 28.93
N ILE A 543 -24.36 8.39 28.51
CA ILE A 543 -23.66 7.42 27.67
C ILE A 543 -23.35 8.04 26.29
N LEU A 544 -24.32 8.75 25.71
CA LEU A 544 -24.15 9.40 24.42
C LEU A 544 -23.08 10.49 24.47
N ASP A 545 -23.16 11.39 25.46
CA ASP A 545 -22.22 12.51 25.61
C ASP A 545 -20.77 12.02 25.80
N SER A 546 -20.58 11.03 26.68
CA SER A 546 -19.26 10.43 26.91
C SER A 546 -18.70 9.73 25.65
N ASN A 547 -19.54 8.96 24.98
CA ASN A 547 -19.10 8.24 23.76
C ASN A 547 -18.85 9.19 22.58
N ILE A 548 -19.62 10.27 22.42
CA ILE A 548 -19.36 11.28 21.38
C ILE A 548 -18.01 11.97 21.62
N THR A 549 -17.72 12.36 22.86
CA THR A 549 -16.43 12.99 23.19
C THR A 549 -15.25 12.07 22.87
N THR A 550 -15.37 10.80 23.26
CA THR A 550 -14.34 9.79 23.01
C THR A 550 -14.23 9.45 21.50
N LEU A 551 -15.38 9.44 20.79
CA LEU A 551 -15.42 9.22 19.33
C LEU A 551 -14.72 10.35 18.57
N ILE A 552 -14.88 11.61 18.98
CA ILE A 552 -14.19 12.76 18.38
C ILE A 552 -12.68 12.60 18.53
N ALA A 553 -12.19 12.21 19.73
CA ALA A 553 -10.77 11.93 19.93
C ALA A 553 -10.27 10.75 19.07
N GLY A 554 -11.06 9.67 18.99
CA GLY A 554 -10.78 8.52 18.13
C GLY A 554 -10.71 8.89 16.64
N LEU A 555 -11.64 9.71 16.15
CA LEU A 555 -11.64 10.19 14.77
C LEU A 555 -10.45 11.11 14.48
N ALA A 556 -10.05 11.96 15.42
CA ALA A 556 -8.85 12.77 15.29
C ALA A 556 -7.59 11.89 15.13
N LEU A 557 -7.46 10.83 15.95
CA LEU A 557 -6.38 9.86 15.84
C LEU A 557 -6.45 9.05 14.53
N LEU A 558 -7.64 8.79 13.99
CA LEU A 558 -7.83 8.09 12.72
C LEU A 558 -7.39 8.95 11.53
N ILE A 559 -7.71 10.24 11.54
CA ILE A 559 -7.41 11.18 10.45
C ILE A 559 -5.94 11.60 10.47
N PHE A 560 -5.42 11.97 11.63
CA PHE A 560 -4.07 12.52 11.78
C PHE A 560 -3.03 11.48 12.22
N GLY A 561 -3.46 10.31 12.69
CA GLY A 561 -2.58 9.22 13.09
C GLY A 561 -1.94 8.50 11.93
N SER A 562 -0.75 7.96 12.14
CA SER A 562 -0.02 7.15 11.18
C SER A 562 0.35 5.79 11.76
N GLY A 563 0.51 4.79 10.89
CA GLY A 563 0.98 3.45 11.27
C GLY A 563 0.20 2.82 12.45
N PRO A 564 0.90 2.44 13.53
CA PRO A 564 0.29 1.78 14.69
C PRO A 564 -0.80 2.60 15.39
N VAL A 565 -0.67 3.94 15.40
CA VAL A 565 -1.68 4.84 16.01
C VAL A 565 -2.99 4.79 15.26
N ARG A 566 -2.94 4.72 13.92
CA ARG A 566 -4.14 4.56 13.09
C ARG A 566 -4.82 3.20 13.33
N GLY A 567 -4.03 2.13 13.46
CA GLY A 567 -4.55 0.80 13.81
C GLY A 567 -5.29 0.78 15.15
N PHE A 568 -4.72 1.44 16.17
CA PHE A 568 -5.40 1.66 17.46
C PHE A 568 -6.71 2.43 17.27
N ALA A 569 -6.70 3.54 16.53
CA ALA A 569 -7.85 4.41 16.34
C ALA A 569 -9.01 3.71 15.62
N VAL A 570 -8.75 2.87 14.63
CA VAL A 570 -9.78 2.07 13.92
C VAL A 570 -10.54 1.19 14.92
N VAL A 571 -9.80 0.41 15.71
CA VAL A 571 -10.38 -0.51 16.70
C VAL A 571 -11.17 0.28 17.75
N HIS A 572 -10.64 1.41 18.21
CA HIS A 572 -11.26 2.25 19.22
C HIS A 572 -12.59 2.87 18.74
N VAL A 573 -12.59 3.47 17.54
CA VAL A 573 -13.80 4.06 16.95
C VAL A 573 -14.88 3.01 16.71
N LEU A 574 -14.54 1.86 16.13
CA LEU A 574 -15.48 0.76 15.92
C LEU A 574 -15.99 0.21 17.25
N GLY A 575 -15.11 0.09 18.24
CA GLY A 575 -15.44 -0.38 19.57
C GLY A 575 -16.46 0.51 20.31
N ILE A 576 -16.34 1.84 20.15
CA ILE A 576 -17.33 2.80 20.70
C ILE A 576 -18.69 2.57 20.04
N LEU A 577 -18.75 2.46 18.71
CA LEU A 577 -20.01 2.26 17.99
C LEU A 577 -20.69 0.95 18.38
N THR A 578 -19.93 -0.14 18.49
CA THR A 578 -20.46 -1.45 18.90
C THR A 578 -20.87 -1.47 20.36
N SER A 579 -20.16 -0.76 21.25
CA SER A 579 -20.50 -0.67 22.68
C SER A 579 -21.82 0.04 22.91
N MET A 580 -22.08 1.15 22.19
CA MET A 580 -23.37 1.85 22.29
C MET A 580 -24.53 0.95 21.86
N PHE A 581 -24.38 0.20 20.79
CA PHE A 581 -25.42 -0.73 20.34
C PHE A 581 -25.63 -1.86 21.34
N SER A 582 -24.55 -2.49 21.84
CA SER A 582 -24.64 -3.63 22.75
C SER A 582 -25.18 -3.24 24.11
N ALA A 583 -24.69 -2.14 24.70
CA ALA A 583 -25.12 -1.69 26.02
C ALA A 583 -26.58 -1.18 26.05
N VAL A 584 -27.02 -0.45 25.02
CA VAL A 584 -28.34 0.17 25.01
C VAL A 584 -29.39 -0.73 24.37
N THR A 585 -29.07 -1.39 23.27
CA THR A 585 -30.06 -2.16 22.50
C THR A 585 -30.08 -3.63 22.91
N VAL A 586 -28.92 -4.28 22.96
CA VAL A 586 -28.85 -5.73 23.26
C VAL A 586 -29.15 -5.98 24.73
N SER A 587 -28.48 -5.26 25.65
CA SER A 587 -28.74 -5.45 27.10
C SER A 587 -30.18 -5.17 27.46
N ARG A 588 -30.78 -4.07 26.95
CA ARG A 588 -32.20 -3.75 27.15
C ARG A 588 -33.11 -4.83 26.55
N GLY A 589 -32.75 -5.38 25.39
CA GLY A 589 -33.49 -6.50 24.78
C GLY A 589 -33.53 -7.71 25.70
N ILE A 590 -32.39 -8.11 26.28
CA ILE A 590 -32.30 -9.24 27.21
C ILE A 590 -33.07 -8.96 28.49
N VAL A 591 -32.90 -7.77 29.10
CA VAL A 591 -33.68 -7.35 30.31
C VAL A 591 -35.16 -7.41 30.04
N ASN A 592 -35.63 -6.95 28.88
CA ASN A 592 -37.03 -6.99 28.49
C ASN A 592 -37.53 -8.43 28.26
N LEU A 593 -36.73 -9.35 27.79
CA LEU A 593 -37.08 -10.78 27.67
C LEU A 593 -37.24 -11.41 29.06
N VAL A 594 -36.38 -11.09 30.02
CA VAL A 594 -36.39 -11.67 31.36
C VAL A 594 -37.52 -11.08 32.24
N TYR A 595 -37.69 -9.76 32.21
CA TYR A 595 -38.60 -9.05 33.13
C TYR A 595 -39.85 -8.50 32.43
N GLY A 596 -39.84 -8.24 31.13
CA GLY A 596 -40.94 -7.53 30.43
C GLY A 596 -42.24 -8.34 30.29
N HIS A 597 -42.20 -9.68 30.41
CA HIS A 597 -43.40 -10.53 30.36
C HIS A 597 -44.07 -10.70 31.74
N ARG A 598 -43.36 -10.38 32.81
CA ARG A 598 -43.88 -10.57 34.18
C ARG A 598 -44.79 -9.38 34.57
N ARG A 599 -46.07 -9.64 34.82
CA ARG A 599 -47.05 -8.61 35.22
C ARG A 599 -46.72 -7.92 36.55
N ARG A 600 -46.13 -8.67 37.51
CA ARG A 600 -45.63 -8.12 38.79
C ARG A 600 -44.25 -8.66 39.07
N VAL A 601 -43.26 -7.76 39.13
CA VAL A 601 -41.89 -8.05 39.56
C VAL A 601 -41.76 -7.49 40.98
N GLN A 602 -41.57 -8.36 41.97
CA GLN A 602 -41.45 -7.92 43.38
C GLN A 602 -40.07 -7.36 43.69
N LYS A 603 -38.99 -7.96 43.13
CA LYS A 603 -37.59 -7.58 43.36
C LYS A 603 -36.78 -7.79 42.11
N LEU A 604 -35.85 -6.87 41.82
CA LEU A 604 -34.85 -7.02 40.78
C LEU A 604 -33.58 -7.68 41.35
N ALA A 605 -33.00 -8.62 40.61
CA ALA A 605 -31.72 -9.21 40.95
C ALA A 605 -30.56 -8.34 40.41
N ILE A 606 -30.37 -7.18 41.04
CA ILE A 606 -29.38 -6.15 40.63
C ILE A 606 -28.34 -5.90 41.73
N GLY A 607 -28.14 -6.87 42.64
CA GLY A 607 -27.27 -6.76 43.79
C GLY A 607 -27.87 -5.93 44.93
N ASP A 608 -27.03 -5.44 45.85
CA ASP A 608 -27.50 -4.67 47.00
C ASP A 608 -27.98 -3.28 46.59
N THR A 609 -29.21 -2.94 46.96
CA THR A 609 -29.83 -1.64 46.72
C THR A 609 -29.78 -0.72 47.95
N ALA A 610 -29.35 -1.24 49.11
CA ALA A 610 -29.17 -0.46 50.30
C ALA A 610 -27.78 0.18 50.37
N TRP A 611 -27.71 1.49 50.45
CA TRP A 611 -26.47 2.17 50.85
C TRP A 611 -26.48 2.24 52.40
N LYS A 612 -25.37 1.82 53.00
CA LYS A 612 -25.05 2.20 54.36
C LYS A 612 -24.35 3.53 54.37
#